data_45fa6f75362f30760e3bb30f2e6345cb
#
_entry.id   45fa6f75362f30760e3bb30f2e6345cb
#
_cell.length_a   1.000
_cell.length_b   1.000
_cell.length_c   1.000
_cell.angle_alpha   90.00
_cell.angle_beta   90.00
_cell.angle_gamma   90.00
#
_symmetry.space_group_name_H-M   'P 1'
#
loop_
_entity.id
_entity.type
_entity.pdbx_description
1 polymer ?
#
loop_
_entity_poly.entity_id
_entity_poly.type
_entity_poly.pdbx_seq_one_letter_code
_entity_poly.pdbx_strand_id
1 'polypeptide(L)'
;MRKTRIKNRVSSIPIDKLAAHPGNPNRMSKRNFARLVRNIERTGRYEPLVVRRQGDCFQIINGQHRWLALRELGYMSADAVVWDVDDAEADILLSALNRLRGSDVLKKKLALLKRLNRNMEARELARILPFTRPQIEKLKNLKVPSAPAKVGDKSFAVPMVFFLSGAQEQIVAEALASTPVSNDKTKAARNAAALTEMAHCFNKKDQKDED
;
A
#
# COMPACT_ATOMS: atom_id res chain seq x y z
N MET A 1 -18.73 11.67 30.21
CA MET A 1 -18.72 12.64 29.09
C MET A 1 -19.58 12.09 27.94
N ARG A 2 -20.68 12.76 27.58
CA ARG A 2 -21.49 12.39 26.41
C ARG A 2 -20.70 12.75 25.16
N LYS A 3 -20.33 11.76 24.34
CA LYS A 3 -19.71 11.99 23.04
C LYS A 3 -20.71 12.69 22.13
N THR A 4 -20.40 13.90 21.68
CA THR A 4 -21.21 14.62 20.69
C THR A 4 -21.22 13.79 19.40
N ARG A 5 -22.42 13.48 18.89
CA ARG A 5 -22.58 12.71 17.65
C ARG A 5 -22.11 13.55 16.48
N ILE A 6 -20.98 13.21 15.88
CA ILE A 6 -20.47 13.83 14.66
C ILE A 6 -21.44 13.48 13.53
N LYS A 7 -22.10 14.50 12.96
CA LYS A 7 -22.94 14.33 11.77
C LYS A 7 -22.04 14.41 10.54
N ASN A 8 -21.75 13.28 9.94
CA ASN A 8 -21.10 13.24 8.63
C ASN A 8 -22.08 13.75 7.56
N ARG A 9 -21.88 14.96 7.07
CA ARG A 9 -22.69 15.52 5.98
C ARG A 9 -21.97 15.25 4.65
N VAL A 10 -22.68 14.64 3.71
CA VAL A 10 -22.21 14.47 2.34
C VAL A 10 -22.41 15.78 1.59
N SER A 11 -21.38 16.23 0.90
CA SER A 11 -21.38 17.43 0.05
C SER A 11 -20.87 17.08 -1.33
N SER A 12 -21.43 17.69 -2.36
CA SER A 12 -20.92 17.56 -3.74
C SER A 12 -19.74 18.54 -3.92
N ILE A 13 -18.57 18.01 -4.28
CA ILE A 13 -17.34 18.81 -4.44
C ILE A 13 -16.88 18.69 -5.90
N PRO A 14 -16.56 19.81 -6.59
CA PRO A 14 -16.01 19.79 -7.92
C PRO A 14 -14.75 18.92 -8.01
N ILE A 15 -14.63 18.11 -9.07
CA ILE A 15 -13.53 17.15 -9.22
C ILE A 15 -12.17 17.83 -9.36
N ASP A 16 -12.11 19.01 -9.96
CA ASP A 16 -10.91 19.83 -10.10
C ASP A 16 -10.39 20.40 -8.77
N LYS A 17 -11.26 20.56 -7.77
CA LYS A 17 -10.88 20.96 -6.40
C LYS A 17 -10.42 19.81 -5.53
N LEU A 18 -10.45 18.57 -6.03
CA LEU A 18 -10.01 17.39 -5.30
C LEU A 18 -8.55 17.07 -5.64
N ALA A 19 -7.72 16.86 -4.63
CA ALA A 19 -6.30 16.52 -4.78
C ALA A 19 -5.97 15.21 -4.06
N ALA A 20 -5.14 14.37 -4.69
CA ALA A 20 -4.66 13.15 -4.06
C ALA A 20 -3.72 13.46 -2.89
N HIS A 21 -3.81 12.68 -1.81
CA HIS A 21 -2.83 12.76 -0.73
C HIS A 21 -1.46 12.24 -1.20
N PRO A 22 -0.36 13.02 -1.14
CA PRO A 22 0.95 12.63 -1.69
C PRO A 22 1.53 11.38 -0.99
N GLY A 23 1.20 11.19 0.28
CA GLY A 23 1.61 10.05 1.10
C GLY A 23 0.76 8.78 0.92
N ASN A 24 -0.28 8.78 0.06
CA ASN A 24 -1.16 7.62 -0.06
C ASN A 24 -0.40 6.37 -0.55
N PRO A 25 -0.28 5.31 0.28
CA PRO A 25 0.42 4.09 -0.10
C PRO A 25 -0.41 3.17 -0.98
N ASN A 26 -1.73 3.35 -1.01
CA ASN A 26 -2.66 2.41 -1.63
C ASN A 26 -2.52 2.38 -3.15
N ARG A 27 -2.49 1.17 -3.71
CA ARG A 27 -2.43 0.90 -5.15
C ARG A 27 -3.49 -0.11 -5.54
N MET A 28 -4.10 0.10 -6.68
CA MET A 28 -5.05 -0.83 -7.28
C MET A 28 -4.50 -1.34 -8.61
N SER A 29 -4.68 -2.63 -8.90
CA SER A 29 -4.28 -3.21 -10.18
C SER A 29 -5.14 -2.61 -11.32
N LYS A 30 -4.58 -2.54 -12.54
CA LYS A 30 -5.31 -2.06 -13.73
C LYS A 30 -6.62 -2.82 -13.93
N ARG A 31 -6.62 -4.15 -13.74
CA ARG A 31 -7.82 -5.00 -13.85
C ARG A 31 -8.92 -4.61 -12.86
N ASN A 32 -8.56 -4.37 -11.59
CA ASN A 32 -9.52 -3.98 -10.56
C ASN A 32 -10.01 -2.56 -10.76
N PHE A 33 -9.15 -1.66 -11.21
CA PHE A 33 -9.53 -0.29 -11.55
C PHE A 33 -10.55 -0.26 -12.70
N ALA A 34 -10.33 -1.01 -13.79
CA ALA A 34 -11.28 -1.14 -14.87
C ALA A 34 -12.63 -1.75 -14.44
N ARG A 35 -12.62 -2.64 -13.43
CA ARG A 35 -13.87 -3.15 -12.83
C ARG A 35 -14.60 -2.07 -12.03
N LEU A 36 -13.86 -1.24 -11.29
CA LEU A 36 -14.42 -0.13 -10.52
C LEU A 36 -15.08 0.89 -11.46
N VAL A 37 -14.40 1.30 -12.54
CA VAL A 37 -14.93 2.21 -13.55
C VAL A 37 -16.24 1.66 -14.12
N ARG A 38 -16.24 0.43 -14.63
CA ARG A 38 -17.46 -0.21 -15.18
C ARG A 38 -18.59 -0.33 -14.16
N ASN A 39 -18.28 -0.58 -12.91
CA ASN A 39 -19.31 -0.68 -11.87
C ASN A 39 -19.96 0.68 -11.60
N ILE A 40 -19.17 1.75 -11.49
CA ILE A 40 -19.69 3.11 -11.33
C ILE A 40 -20.48 3.54 -12.56
N GLU A 41 -19.96 3.31 -13.76
CA GLU A 41 -20.64 3.60 -15.02
C GLU A 41 -22.03 2.92 -15.09
N ARG A 42 -22.10 1.63 -14.77
CA ARG A 42 -23.34 0.85 -14.83
C ARG A 42 -24.35 1.24 -13.76
N THR A 43 -23.90 1.56 -12.54
CA THR A 43 -24.81 1.72 -11.40
C THR A 43 -25.07 3.17 -11.02
N GLY A 44 -24.19 4.09 -11.45
CA GLY A 44 -24.15 5.48 -10.96
C GLY A 44 -23.87 5.61 -9.48
N ARG A 45 -23.48 4.51 -8.79
CA ARG A 45 -23.36 4.46 -7.32
C ARG A 45 -21.93 4.22 -6.88
N TYR A 46 -21.52 4.95 -5.88
CA TYR A 46 -20.23 4.78 -5.19
C TYR A 46 -20.32 5.30 -3.75
N GLU A 47 -19.43 4.84 -2.90
CA GLU A 47 -19.33 5.39 -1.54
C GLU A 47 -18.72 6.80 -1.60
N PRO A 48 -19.22 7.78 -0.82
CA PRO A 48 -18.65 9.12 -0.75
C PRO A 48 -17.15 9.09 -0.45
N LEU A 49 -16.41 10.04 -0.99
CA LEU A 49 -15.02 10.25 -0.66
C LEU A 49 -14.89 10.78 0.77
N VAL A 50 -13.75 10.57 1.41
CA VAL A 50 -13.41 11.27 2.66
C VAL A 50 -12.29 12.24 2.34
N VAL A 51 -12.52 13.52 2.61
CA VAL A 51 -11.61 14.60 2.28
C VAL A 51 -11.43 15.54 3.46
N ARG A 52 -10.34 16.30 3.47
CA ARG A 52 -10.16 17.45 4.36
C ARG A 52 -9.93 18.71 3.54
N ARG A 53 -10.22 19.87 4.13
CA ARG A 53 -9.91 21.16 3.50
C ARG A 53 -8.40 21.42 3.57
N GLN A 54 -7.82 21.88 2.45
CA GLN A 54 -6.42 22.29 2.37
C GLN A 54 -6.33 23.54 1.48
N GLY A 55 -6.40 24.71 2.10
CA GLY A 55 -6.56 25.96 1.37
C GLY A 55 -7.87 25.98 0.56
N ASP A 56 -7.76 26.29 -0.73
CA ASP A 56 -8.91 26.34 -1.65
C ASP A 56 -9.28 24.98 -2.24
N CYS A 57 -8.50 23.93 -1.94
CA CYS A 57 -8.71 22.57 -2.42
C CYS A 57 -9.11 21.62 -1.29
N PHE A 58 -9.47 20.40 -1.67
CA PHE A 58 -9.78 19.32 -0.74
C PHE A 58 -8.82 18.14 -0.97
N GLN A 59 -8.08 17.77 0.05
CA GLN A 59 -7.18 16.63 0.01
C GLN A 59 -7.92 15.34 0.33
N ILE A 60 -7.77 14.34 -0.52
CA ILE A 60 -8.44 13.04 -0.39
C ILE A 60 -7.72 12.18 0.64
N ILE A 61 -8.40 11.84 1.75
CA ILE A 61 -7.96 10.90 2.76
C ILE A 61 -8.33 9.46 2.35
N ASN A 62 -9.56 9.27 1.85
CA ASN A 62 -10.02 7.96 1.35
C ASN A 62 -10.84 8.12 0.07
N GLY A 63 -10.70 7.14 -0.84
CA GLY A 63 -11.46 7.08 -2.08
C GLY A 63 -10.71 7.57 -3.32
N GLN A 64 -9.38 7.67 -3.29
CA GLN A 64 -8.58 8.14 -4.44
C GLN A 64 -8.89 7.37 -5.73
N HIS A 65 -9.04 6.06 -5.70
CA HIS A 65 -9.36 5.29 -6.90
C HIS A 65 -10.78 5.56 -7.42
N ARG A 66 -11.75 5.87 -6.52
CA ARG A 66 -13.09 6.32 -6.89
C ARG A 66 -13.04 7.68 -7.57
N TRP A 67 -12.29 8.62 -7.02
CA TRP A 67 -12.05 9.92 -7.65
C TRP A 67 -11.43 9.78 -9.05
N LEU A 68 -10.41 8.93 -9.21
CA LEU A 68 -9.81 8.67 -10.52
C LEU A 68 -10.82 8.06 -11.52
N ALA A 69 -11.67 7.13 -11.06
CA ALA A 69 -12.71 6.54 -11.88
C ALA A 69 -13.78 7.56 -12.30
N LEU A 70 -14.20 8.43 -11.38
CA LEU A 70 -15.14 9.51 -11.70
C LEU A 70 -14.57 10.51 -12.71
N ARG A 71 -13.27 10.85 -12.58
CA ARG A 71 -12.57 11.67 -13.58
C ARG A 71 -12.55 11.01 -14.95
N GLU A 72 -12.23 9.72 -15.02
CA GLU A 72 -12.22 8.95 -16.29
C GLU A 72 -13.60 8.90 -16.94
N LEU A 73 -14.65 8.83 -16.14
CA LEU A 73 -16.06 8.85 -16.59
C LEU A 73 -16.59 10.26 -16.88
N GLY A 74 -15.80 11.32 -16.70
CA GLY A 74 -16.21 12.69 -17.02
C GLY A 74 -17.16 13.34 -16.02
N TYR A 75 -17.26 12.84 -14.80
CA TYR A 75 -18.07 13.49 -13.75
C TYR A 75 -17.50 14.86 -13.40
N MET A 76 -18.36 15.86 -13.23
CA MET A 76 -17.97 17.23 -12.87
C MET A 76 -17.76 17.41 -11.36
N SER A 77 -18.43 16.59 -10.55
CA SER A 77 -18.33 16.62 -9.09
C SER A 77 -18.37 15.22 -8.49
N ALA A 78 -17.94 15.11 -7.23
CA ALA A 78 -17.99 13.89 -6.46
C ALA A 78 -18.61 14.13 -5.08
N ASP A 79 -19.39 13.16 -4.60
CA ASP A 79 -19.90 13.14 -3.25
C ASP A 79 -18.76 12.89 -2.27
N ALA A 80 -18.62 13.75 -1.28
CA ALA A 80 -17.58 13.64 -0.27
C ALA A 80 -18.08 14.07 1.11
N VAL A 81 -17.47 13.49 2.13
CA VAL A 81 -17.58 13.93 3.52
C VAL A 81 -16.33 14.71 3.87
N VAL A 82 -16.51 15.95 4.30
CA VAL A 82 -15.41 16.82 4.72
C VAL A 82 -15.16 16.61 6.20
N TRP A 83 -13.95 16.20 6.55
CA TRP A 83 -13.49 16.10 7.92
C TRP A 83 -12.55 17.25 8.26
N ASP A 84 -12.77 17.85 9.41
CA ASP A 84 -11.89 18.89 9.97
C ASP A 84 -10.80 18.18 10.78
N VAL A 85 -9.66 17.92 10.13
CA VAL A 85 -8.53 17.18 10.69
C VAL A 85 -7.21 17.82 10.27
N ASP A 86 -6.24 17.81 11.17
CA ASP A 86 -4.90 18.30 10.91
C ASP A 86 -4.06 17.30 10.06
N ASP A 87 -2.81 17.64 9.78
CA ASP A 87 -1.91 16.80 8.97
C ASP A 87 -1.61 15.45 9.63
N ALA A 88 -1.41 15.45 10.96
CA ALA A 88 -1.08 14.25 11.69
C ALA A 88 -2.26 13.29 11.75
N GLU A 89 -3.45 13.81 12.00
CA GLU A 89 -4.69 13.03 12.04
C GLU A 89 -5.06 12.51 10.64
N ALA A 90 -4.87 13.31 9.59
CA ALA A 90 -5.06 12.87 8.21
C ALA A 90 -4.14 11.69 7.84
N ASP A 91 -2.88 11.70 8.28
CA ASP A 91 -1.94 10.60 8.09
C ASP A 91 -2.35 9.32 8.83
N ILE A 92 -2.86 9.46 10.06
CA ILE A 92 -3.39 8.34 10.84
C ILE A 92 -4.59 7.73 10.12
N LEU A 93 -5.54 8.57 9.72
CA LEU A 93 -6.75 8.14 9.01
C LEU A 93 -6.43 7.50 7.65
N LEU A 94 -5.49 8.08 6.90
CA LEU A 94 -5.01 7.52 5.65
C LEU A 94 -4.47 6.09 5.85
N SER A 95 -3.67 5.88 6.90
CA SER A 95 -3.13 4.56 7.23
C SER A 95 -4.20 3.58 7.71
N ALA A 96 -5.13 4.03 8.57
CA ALA A 96 -6.17 3.19 9.14
C ALA A 96 -7.22 2.76 8.10
N LEU A 97 -7.72 3.72 7.30
CA LEU A 97 -8.79 3.48 6.34
C LEU A 97 -8.33 2.71 5.09
N ASN A 98 -7.09 2.91 4.65
CA ASN A 98 -6.58 2.24 3.45
C ASN A 98 -6.19 0.78 3.67
N ARG A 99 -5.93 0.34 4.90
CA ARG A 99 -5.58 -1.06 5.17
C ARG A 99 -6.71 -2.04 4.86
N LEU A 100 -7.93 -1.58 4.86
CA LEU A 100 -9.11 -2.45 4.71
C LEU A 100 -9.43 -2.80 3.24
N ARG A 101 -8.82 -2.16 2.22
CA ARG A 101 -9.31 -2.24 0.83
C ARG A 101 -8.26 -2.28 -0.29
N GLY A 102 -6.95 -2.37 -0.02
CA GLY A 102 -5.94 -2.37 -1.09
C GLY A 102 -4.57 -2.88 -0.69
N SER A 103 -3.69 -3.07 -1.69
CA SER A 103 -2.27 -3.35 -1.47
C SER A 103 -1.48 -2.06 -1.30
N ASP A 104 -0.74 -1.95 -0.20
CA ASP A 104 0.11 -0.79 0.08
C ASP A 104 1.46 -0.88 -0.62
N VAL A 105 1.96 0.25 -1.11
CA VAL A 105 3.36 0.37 -1.54
C VAL A 105 4.24 0.48 -0.30
N LEU A 106 5.04 -0.54 -0.02
CA LEU A 106 5.86 -0.65 1.20
C LEU A 106 6.69 0.62 1.49
N LYS A 107 7.33 1.21 0.46
CA LYS A 107 8.13 2.45 0.61
C LYS A 107 7.30 3.61 1.15
N LYS A 108 6.11 3.84 0.62
CA LYS A 108 5.19 4.91 1.06
C LYS A 108 4.65 4.65 2.46
N LYS A 109 4.33 3.39 2.76
CA LYS A 109 3.88 2.96 4.09
C LYS A 109 4.94 3.21 5.16
N LEU A 110 6.20 2.87 4.87
CA LEU A 110 7.31 3.14 5.77
C LEU A 110 7.57 4.64 5.97
N ALA A 111 7.47 5.44 4.90
CA ALA A 111 7.60 6.90 5.00
C ALA A 111 6.51 7.50 5.89
N LEU A 112 5.26 7.05 5.73
CA LEU A 112 4.12 7.47 6.54
C LEU A 112 4.32 7.10 8.03
N LEU A 113 4.68 5.84 8.32
CA LEU A 113 4.94 5.39 9.68
C LEU A 113 6.11 6.14 10.33
N LYS A 114 7.18 6.43 9.59
CA LYS A 114 8.31 7.23 10.09
C LYS A 114 7.89 8.66 10.44
N ARG A 115 7.02 9.28 9.63
CA ARG A 115 6.48 10.61 9.89
C ARG A 115 5.62 10.62 11.16
N LEU A 116 4.69 9.68 11.28
CA LEU A 116 3.84 9.54 12.47
C LEU A 116 4.66 9.30 13.74
N ASN A 117 5.71 8.49 13.69
CA ASN A 117 6.55 8.19 14.85
C ASN A 117 7.48 9.35 15.29
N ARG A 118 7.58 10.46 14.52
CA ARG A 118 8.25 11.68 15.00
C ARG A 118 7.43 12.39 16.06
N ASN A 119 6.11 12.28 16.00
CA ASN A 119 5.16 13.02 16.82
C ASN A 119 4.47 12.15 17.86
N MET A 120 4.55 10.81 17.73
CA MET A 120 3.86 9.84 18.61
C MET A 120 4.73 8.62 18.88
N GLU A 121 4.65 8.09 20.09
CA GLU A 121 5.36 6.85 20.45
C GLU A 121 4.76 5.61 19.77
N ALA A 122 5.59 4.57 19.56
CA ALA A 122 5.16 3.30 18.95
C ALA A 122 4.01 2.63 19.72
N ARG A 123 3.94 2.84 21.06
CA ARG A 123 2.86 2.33 21.91
C ARG A 123 1.53 3.01 21.63
N GLU A 124 1.52 4.32 21.41
CA GLU A 124 0.33 5.09 21.06
C GLU A 124 -0.13 4.77 19.64
N LEU A 125 0.81 4.71 18.70
CA LEU A 125 0.51 4.30 17.31
C LEU A 125 -0.12 2.90 17.25
N ALA A 126 0.33 1.95 18.08
CA ALA A 126 -0.25 0.61 18.14
C ALA A 126 -1.69 0.56 18.69
N ARG A 127 -2.14 1.60 19.41
CA ARG A 127 -3.53 1.71 19.88
C ARG A 127 -4.47 2.26 18.80
N ILE A 128 -3.93 3.07 17.88
CA ILE A 128 -4.70 3.80 16.88
C ILE A 128 -4.64 3.10 15.52
N LEU A 129 -3.46 2.56 15.17
CA LEU A 129 -3.24 1.86 13.92
C LEU A 129 -3.46 0.36 14.08
N PRO A 130 -3.87 -0.33 13.02
CA PRO A 130 -4.06 -1.78 13.04
C PRO A 130 -2.71 -2.53 12.93
N PHE A 131 -1.72 -2.12 13.71
CA PHE A 131 -0.39 -2.74 13.84
C PHE A 131 -0.08 -3.00 15.30
N THR A 132 0.58 -4.11 15.58
CA THR A 132 1.14 -4.35 16.92
C THR A 132 2.41 -3.52 17.13
N ARG A 133 2.74 -3.21 18.40
CA ARG A 133 3.97 -2.48 18.73
C ARG A 133 5.23 -3.12 18.12
N PRO A 134 5.46 -4.45 18.19
CA PRO A 134 6.62 -5.07 17.55
C PRO A 134 6.63 -4.89 16.02
N GLN A 135 5.45 -4.90 15.37
CA GLN A 135 5.35 -4.66 13.94
C GLN A 135 5.74 -3.22 13.57
N ILE A 136 5.33 -2.23 14.37
CA ILE A 136 5.71 -0.82 14.17
C ILE A 136 7.22 -0.65 14.34
N GLU A 137 7.80 -1.22 15.39
CA GLU A 137 9.24 -1.17 15.64
C GLU A 137 10.05 -1.87 14.54
N LYS A 138 9.60 -3.05 14.08
CA LYS A 138 10.22 -3.77 12.97
C LYS A 138 10.16 -2.96 11.67
N LEU A 139 9.00 -2.37 11.36
CA LEU A 139 8.82 -1.51 10.17
C LEU A 139 9.65 -0.23 10.24
N LYS A 140 9.81 0.38 11.43
CA LYS A 140 10.64 1.57 11.63
C LYS A 140 12.12 1.33 11.29
N ASN A 141 12.63 0.15 11.68
CA ASN A 141 14.02 -0.23 11.49
C ASN A 141 14.29 -0.84 10.10
N LEU A 142 13.26 -1.05 9.30
CA LEU A 142 13.39 -1.61 7.96
C LEU A 142 14.07 -0.57 7.06
N LYS A 143 15.30 -0.87 6.64
CA LYS A 143 15.96 -0.17 5.54
C LYS A 143 15.38 -0.74 4.24
N VAL A 144 14.52 0.03 3.57
CA VAL A 144 14.15 -0.32 2.18
C VAL A 144 15.42 -0.20 1.36
N PRO A 145 15.89 -1.25 0.71
CA PRO A 145 16.98 -1.11 -0.23
C PRO A 145 16.57 -0.02 -1.23
N SER A 146 17.41 0.99 -1.42
CA SER A 146 17.25 1.87 -2.57
C SER A 146 17.19 0.95 -3.78
N ALA A 147 16.20 1.16 -4.66
CA ALA A 147 16.14 0.42 -5.92
C ALA A 147 17.55 0.41 -6.51
N PRO A 148 18.05 -0.73 -6.98
CA PRO A 148 19.37 -0.76 -7.61
C PRO A 148 19.39 0.35 -8.65
N ALA A 149 20.47 1.15 -8.63
CA ALA A 149 20.72 2.18 -9.64
C ALA A 149 20.45 1.52 -10.99
N LYS A 150 19.78 2.25 -11.89
CA LYS A 150 19.45 1.81 -13.25
C LYS A 150 20.60 0.99 -13.83
N VAL A 151 20.51 -0.31 -13.74
CA VAL A 151 21.31 -1.21 -14.56
C VAL A 151 20.68 -1.11 -15.94
N GLY A 152 21.44 -0.65 -16.89
CA GLY A 152 20.99 -0.51 -18.26
C GLY A 152 20.36 -1.81 -18.75
N ASP A 153 19.36 -1.66 -19.58
CA ASP A 153 18.64 -2.66 -20.37
C ASP A 153 17.69 -3.65 -19.67
N LYS A 154 16.41 -3.34 -19.88
CA LYS A 154 15.27 -4.23 -20.19
C LYS A 154 14.75 -5.26 -19.17
N SER A 155 15.24 -5.40 -17.96
CA SER A 155 14.53 -6.20 -16.96
C SER A 155 14.19 -5.37 -15.71
N PHE A 156 12.91 -5.06 -15.55
CA PHE A 156 12.40 -4.47 -14.32
C PHE A 156 12.46 -5.52 -13.20
N ALA A 157 13.48 -5.42 -12.33
CA ALA A 157 13.52 -6.23 -11.12
C ALA A 157 12.32 -5.88 -10.23
N VAL A 158 11.45 -6.85 -9.97
CA VAL A 158 10.30 -6.70 -9.07
C VAL A 158 10.74 -7.13 -7.67
N PRO A 159 10.79 -6.23 -6.67
CA PRO A 159 11.14 -6.62 -5.32
C PRO A 159 10.00 -7.45 -4.70
N MET A 160 10.34 -8.63 -4.19
CA MET A 160 9.44 -9.46 -3.36
C MET A 160 9.87 -9.35 -1.90
N VAL A 161 8.94 -9.10 -0.99
CA VAL A 161 9.19 -8.95 0.44
C VAL A 161 8.33 -9.93 1.21
N PHE A 162 8.95 -10.80 1.99
CA PHE A 162 8.30 -11.76 2.86
C PHE A 162 8.52 -11.39 4.33
N PHE A 163 7.48 -11.56 5.15
CA PHE A 163 7.57 -11.45 6.59
C PHE A 163 7.60 -12.85 7.18
N LEU A 164 8.78 -13.28 7.59
CA LEU A 164 9.04 -14.61 8.10
C LEU A 164 9.18 -14.59 9.63
N SER A 165 8.76 -15.66 10.30
CA SER A 165 9.17 -15.94 11.68
C SER A 165 10.66 -16.32 11.71
N GLY A 166 11.29 -16.32 12.89
CA GLY A 166 12.71 -16.71 13.00
C GLY A 166 12.99 -18.11 12.44
N ALA A 167 12.11 -19.08 12.72
CA ALA A 167 12.24 -20.44 12.20
C ALA A 167 12.09 -20.48 10.68
N GLN A 168 11.14 -19.77 10.09
CA GLN A 168 10.96 -19.69 8.64
C GLN A 168 12.13 -18.96 7.95
N GLU A 169 12.71 -17.93 8.58
CA GLU A 169 13.87 -17.23 8.06
C GLU A 169 15.08 -18.17 7.94
N GLN A 170 15.31 -18.99 8.96
CA GLN A 170 16.40 -19.96 8.97
C GLN A 170 16.25 -21.00 7.85
N ILE A 171 15.07 -21.60 7.72
CA ILE A 171 14.77 -22.60 6.66
C ILE A 171 14.97 -21.97 5.27
N VAL A 172 14.45 -20.76 5.04
CA VAL A 172 14.58 -20.08 3.74
C VAL A 172 16.04 -19.70 3.47
N ALA A 173 16.78 -19.23 4.49
CA ALA A 173 18.19 -18.86 4.33
C ALA A 173 19.06 -20.07 3.99
N GLU A 174 18.84 -21.21 4.64
CA GLU A 174 19.53 -22.47 4.37
C GLU A 174 19.20 -22.98 2.96
N ALA A 175 17.94 -22.96 2.55
CA ALA A 175 17.52 -23.38 1.22
C ALA A 175 18.15 -22.51 0.11
N LEU A 176 18.17 -21.19 0.29
CA LEU A 176 18.82 -20.27 -0.65
C LEU A 176 20.34 -20.45 -0.71
N ALA A 177 20.98 -20.82 0.41
CA ALA A 177 22.42 -21.05 0.47
C ALA A 177 22.83 -22.38 -0.16
N SER A 178 21.98 -23.40 -0.05
CA SER A 178 22.25 -24.76 -0.58
C SER A 178 21.91 -24.94 -2.06
N THR A 179 21.15 -24.01 -2.66
CA THR A 179 20.79 -24.10 -4.08
C THR A 179 21.96 -23.70 -4.97
N PRO A 180 22.43 -24.59 -5.87
CA PRO A 180 23.54 -24.28 -6.78
C PRO A 180 23.11 -23.25 -7.81
N VAL A 181 23.72 -22.07 -7.75
CA VAL A 181 23.50 -20.97 -8.71
C VAL A 181 24.84 -20.41 -9.19
N SER A 182 24.84 -19.78 -10.37
CA SER A 182 26.01 -19.10 -10.90
C SER A 182 26.52 -18.01 -9.95
N ASN A 183 27.83 -17.76 -9.98
CA ASN A 183 28.51 -16.86 -9.06
C ASN A 183 28.21 -15.39 -9.41
N ASP A 184 26.99 -14.96 -9.21
CA ASP A 184 26.56 -13.58 -9.46
C ASP A 184 27.17 -12.57 -8.48
N LYS A 185 27.42 -11.36 -8.98
CA LYS A 185 28.17 -10.30 -8.29
C LYS A 185 27.56 -9.78 -6.99
N THR A 186 26.26 -10.01 -6.72
CA THR A 186 25.58 -9.51 -5.53
C THR A 186 24.78 -10.60 -4.81
N LYS A 187 24.70 -10.51 -3.47
CA LYS A 187 23.88 -11.44 -2.67
C LYS A 187 22.40 -11.44 -3.10
N ALA A 188 21.89 -10.29 -3.51
CA ALA A 188 20.48 -10.15 -3.95
C ALA A 188 20.24 -10.91 -5.27
N ALA A 189 21.16 -10.83 -6.24
CA ALA A 189 21.05 -11.55 -7.51
C ALA A 189 21.18 -13.08 -7.30
N ARG A 190 22.10 -13.51 -6.44
CA ARG A 190 22.22 -14.95 -6.07
C ARG A 190 20.95 -15.48 -5.43
N ASN A 191 20.37 -14.75 -4.46
CA ASN A 191 19.13 -15.17 -3.81
C ASN A 191 17.95 -15.22 -4.80
N ALA A 192 17.89 -14.27 -5.74
CA ALA A 192 16.86 -14.27 -6.78
C ALA A 192 16.99 -15.47 -7.73
N ALA A 193 18.22 -15.78 -8.17
CA ALA A 193 18.50 -16.95 -9.00
C ALA A 193 18.20 -18.27 -8.26
N ALA A 194 18.61 -18.39 -7.00
CA ALA A 194 18.32 -19.56 -6.17
C ALA A 194 16.82 -19.78 -6.00
N LEU A 195 16.07 -18.72 -5.70
CA LEU A 195 14.60 -18.78 -5.56
C LEU A 195 13.93 -19.21 -6.88
N THR A 196 14.41 -18.72 -8.01
CA THR A 196 13.89 -19.09 -9.33
C THR A 196 14.14 -20.58 -9.63
N GLU A 197 15.34 -21.08 -9.33
CA GLU A 197 15.69 -22.49 -9.54
C GLU A 197 14.86 -23.42 -8.64
N MET A 198 14.69 -23.06 -7.38
CA MET A 198 13.82 -23.80 -6.45
C MET A 198 12.37 -23.86 -6.97
N ALA A 199 11.85 -22.76 -7.47
CA ALA A 199 10.50 -22.70 -8.03
C ALA A 199 10.37 -23.57 -9.31
N HIS A 200 11.38 -23.59 -10.17
CA HIS A 200 11.42 -24.49 -11.34
C HIS A 200 11.46 -25.96 -10.95
N CYS A 201 12.26 -26.32 -9.95
CA CYS A 201 12.33 -27.69 -9.45
C CYS A 201 10.98 -28.13 -8.84
N PHE A 202 10.31 -27.27 -8.11
CA PHE A 202 9.00 -27.56 -7.54
C PHE A 202 7.94 -27.79 -8.64
N ASN A 203 7.83 -26.88 -9.59
CA ASN A 203 6.86 -27.00 -10.69
C ASN A 203 7.08 -28.21 -11.59
N LYS A 204 8.34 -28.70 -11.73
CA LYS A 204 8.64 -29.93 -12.49
C LYS A 204 8.25 -31.22 -11.75
N LYS A 205 8.20 -31.19 -10.40
CA LYS A 205 7.74 -32.34 -9.61
C LYS A 205 6.24 -32.53 -9.72
N ASP A 206 5.48 -31.43 -9.63
CA ASP A 206 4.01 -31.48 -9.74
C ASP A 206 3.52 -32.01 -11.11
N GLN A 207 4.29 -31.79 -12.20
CA GLN A 207 3.96 -32.29 -13.54
C GLN A 207 4.29 -33.80 -13.75
N LYS A 208 5.05 -34.42 -12.85
CA LYS A 208 5.37 -35.85 -12.94
C LYS A 208 4.45 -36.73 -12.09
N ASP A 209 3.72 -36.14 -11.18
CA ASP A 209 2.75 -36.83 -10.33
C ASP A 209 1.32 -36.82 -10.91
N GLU A 210 1.11 -36.19 -12.09
CA GLU A 210 -0.16 -36.17 -12.84
C GLU A 210 -0.17 -37.05 -14.12
N ASP A 211 0.92 -37.72 -14.46
CA ASP A 211 1.02 -38.73 -15.51
C ASP A 211 1.12 -40.15 -14.89
#